data_44e006754144def04503bc7ab92764f8
#
_entry.id   44e006754144def04503bc7ab92764f8
#
_cell.length_a   1.000
_cell.length_b   1.000
_cell.length_c   1.000
_cell.angle_alpha   90.00
_cell.angle_beta   90.00
_cell.angle_gamma   90.00
#
_symmetry.space_group_name_H-M   'P 1'
#
loop_
_entity.id
_entity.type
_entity.pdbx_description
1 polymer ?
#
loop_
_entity_poly.entity_id
_entity_poly.type
_entity_poly.pdbx_seq_one_letter_code
_entity_poly.pdbx_strand_id
1 'polypeptide(L)'
;MIEGDGKMYQQVIERMKQKLEAASLYPMKKQADLSTRILKERLEAVLPWAMEESEMDMWIVLSRENCEDPIIHTLFTWDMPEARRISILVFHRNKETGEIRKMAVGMHSPEMSHIYENVQKKEEDIWQAVGRVVEELSPEKIAVDRSFLYGFCDGLSSTLYEGLKKAVGETYADRICDGEELTVRWLQRVSPLEKEAMKVLTNVTHDIVNYTFSRDFITPGVTTTTDIEWCMRQMINDIGYLHWFGPDVDLQRKGSSVTRMFNETILPGDLIHCDIGLNGIFVHLHTDMQWVAYILKEGEMSAPEELETLLDKGNRFRDIVMEEMKEDALGNDVFASAMDKAKAEGINPMLYTHPLGTFGHGAGPTIGLYSNQGFVPGNGERPVEDKTCYALELNVFDDIQVWDGQQVFMYLEEDICKDGEVDYLDGHQEKLMLL
;
A
#
# COMPACT_ATOMS: atom_id res chain seq x y z
N MET A 1 -18.48 25.13 -2.91
CA MET A 1 -17.30 25.34 -3.76
C MET A 1 -16.68 26.66 -3.30
N ILE A 2 -15.54 26.57 -2.61
CA ILE A 2 -14.76 27.76 -2.31
C ILE A 2 -14.15 28.17 -3.66
N GLU A 3 -14.46 29.38 -4.13
CA GLU A 3 -13.87 30.00 -5.30
C GLU A 3 -12.40 30.40 -4.99
N GLY A 4 -11.56 29.43 -4.67
CA GLY A 4 -10.12 29.55 -4.83
C GLY A 4 -9.82 29.64 -6.32
N ASP A 5 -8.81 30.40 -6.72
CA ASP A 5 -8.54 30.71 -8.14
C ASP A 5 -8.52 29.44 -8.99
N GLY A 6 -9.66 29.11 -9.63
CA GLY A 6 -9.86 27.87 -10.40
C GLY A 6 -8.78 27.63 -11.46
N LYS A 7 -7.99 28.69 -11.76
CA LYS A 7 -6.85 28.61 -12.66
C LYS A 7 -5.66 27.91 -12.03
N MET A 8 -5.33 28.16 -10.75
CA MET A 8 -4.22 27.48 -10.06
C MET A 8 -4.54 25.99 -9.89
N TYR A 9 -5.75 25.68 -9.44
CA TYR A 9 -6.23 24.30 -9.35
C TYR A 9 -6.04 23.54 -10.67
N GLN A 10 -6.51 24.09 -11.80
CA GLN A 10 -6.39 23.48 -13.11
C GLN A 10 -4.92 23.31 -13.54
N GLN A 11 -4.05 24.25 -13.22
CA GLN A 11 -2.61 24.14 -13.51
C GLN A 11 -1.96 23.00 -12.73
N VAL A 12 -2.32 22.79 -11.48
CA VAL A 12 -1.81 21.67 -10.65
C VAL A 12 -2.31 20.34 -11.19
N ILE A 13 -3.61 20.21 -11.50
CA ILE A 13 -4.18 19.00 -12.12
C ILE A 13 -3.46 18.66 -13.43
N GLU A 14 -3.25 19.65 -14.30
CA GLU A 14 -2.58 19.42 -15.58
C GLU A 14 -1.12 18.99 -15.41
N ARG A 15 -0.39 19.60 -14.47
CA ARG A 15 0.98 19.20 -14.13
C ARG A 15 1.05 17.76 -13.63
N MET A 16 0.14 17.35 -12.73
CA MET A 16 0.07 15.97 -12.24
C MET A 16 -0.21 14.99 -13.38
N LYS A 17 -1.17 15.31 -14.27
CA LYS A 17 -1.47 14.47 -15.45
C LYS A 17 -0.25 14.32 -16.36
N GLN A 18 0.54 15.38 -16.57
CA GLN A 18 1.76 15.32 -17.36
C GLN A 18 2.82 14.40 -16.73
N LYS A 19 3.00 14.44 -15.40
CA LYS A 19 3.89 13.52 -14.69
C LYS A 19 3.44 12.06 -14.86
N LEU A 20 2.16 11.80 -14.64
CA LEU A 20 1.56 10.47 -14.80
C LEU A 20 1.66 9.98 -16.26
N GLU A 21 1.45 10.86 -17.24
CA GLU A 21 1.55 10.52 -18.66
C GLU A 21 2.98 10.13 -19.06
N ALA A 22 3.98 10.83 -18.54
CA ALA A 22 5.39 10.53 -18.80
C ALA A 22 5.78 9.12 -18.30
N ALA A 23 5.16 8.65 -17.21
CA ALA A 23 5.36 7.33 -16.63
C ALA A 23 4.40 6.25 -17.15
N SER A 24 3.57 6.55 -18.14
CA SER A 24 2.51 5.65 -18.64
C SER A 24 1.41 5.32 -17.60
N LEU A 25 1.23 6.17 -16.61
CA LEU A 25 0.21 6.09 -15.57
C LEU A 25 -1.06 6.92 -15.91
N TYR A 26 -1.07 7.61 -17.04
CA TYR A 26 -2.20 8.36 -17.57
C TYR A 26 -2.09 8.47 -19.11
N PRO A 27 -3.18 8.51 -19.88
CA PRO A 27 -4.56 8.24 -19.48
C PRO A 27 -4.77 6.74 -19.16
N MET A 28 -5.99 6.38 -18.74
CA MET A 28 -6.37 5.01 -18.33
C MET A 28 -5.88 3.90 -19.25
N LYS A 29 -5.88 4.12 -20.59
CA LYS A 29 -5.37 3.13 -21.55
C LYS A 29 -3.88 2.85 -21.35
N LYS A 30 -3.05 3.86 -21.11
CA LYS A 30 -1.61 3.66 -20.84
C LYS A 30 -1.40 2.96 -19.49
N GLN A 31 -2.22 3.31 -18.49
CA GLN A 31 -2.19 2.62 -17.19
C GLN A 31 -2.53 1.13 -17.35
N ALA A 32 -3.56 0.80 -18.15
CA ALA A 32 -3.94 -0.57 -18.47
C ALA A 32 -2.83 -1.34 -19.21
N ASP A 33 -2.18 -0.71 -20.20
CA ASP A 33 -1.04 -1.30 -20.91
C ASP A 33 0.15 -1.53 -19.96
N LEU A 34 0.39 -0.61 -19.02
CA LEU A 34 1.44 -0.74 -18.00
C LEU A 34 1.13 -1.89 -17.01
N SER A 35 -0.13 -2.03 -16.56
CA SER A 35 -0.51 -3.11 -15.65
C SER A 35 -0.25 -4.49 -16.25
N THR A 36 -0.51 -4.68 -17.53
CA THR A 36 -0.16 -5.93 -18.23
C THR A 36 1.35 -6.18 -18.31
N ARG A 37 2.16 -5.13 -18.46
CA ARG A 37 3.63 -5.25 -18.44
C ARG A 37 4.14 -5.60 -17.04
N ILE A 38 3.59 -4.98 -15.99
CA ILE A 38 3.88 -5.30 -14.59
C ILE A 38 3.53 -6.76 -14.32
N LEU A 39 2.33 -7.21 -14.70
CA LEU A 39 1.93 -8.62 -14.52
C LEU A 39 2.94 -9.58 -15.17
N LYS A 40 3.36 -9.33 -16.42
CA LYS A 40 4.37 -10.17 -17.09
C LYS A 40 5.70 -10.19 -16.35
N GLU A 41 6.20 -9.02 -15.93
CA GLU A 41 7.45 -8.91 -15.17
C GLU A 41 7.36 -9.67 -13.85
N ARG A 42 6.25 -9.56 -13.12
CA ARG A 42 6.01 -10.29 -11.87
C ARG A 42 5.95 -11.80 -12.07
N LEU A 43 5.24 -12.24 -13.12
CA LEU A 43 5.15 -13.67 -13.46
C LEU A 43 6.50 -14.29 -13.89
N GLU A 44 7.44 -13.48 -14.37
CA GLU A 44 8.78 -13.92 -14.77
C GLU A 44 9.81 -13.84 -13.63
N ALA A 45 9.69 -12.86 -12.74
CA ALA A 45 10.69 -12.61 -11.71
C ALA A 45 10.21 -12.88 -10.27
N VAL A 46 8.96 -12.50 -9.94
CA VAL A 46 8.45 -12.62 -8.56
C VAL A 46 7.85 -13.99 -8.30
N LEU A 47 7.03 -14.51 -9.21
CA LEU A 47 6.35 -15.80 -9.03
C LEU A 47 7.32 -16.98 -8.84
N PRO A 48 8.40 -17.15 -9.65
CA PRO A 48 9.34 -18.24 -9.44
C PRO A 48 9.99 -18.20 -8.06
N TRP A 49 10.43 -17.01 -7.65
CA TRP A 49 11.00 -16.80 -6.33
C TRP A 49 9.98 -17.09 -5.20
N ALA A 50 8.77 -16.57 -5.30
CA ALA A 50 7.73 -16.78 -4.27
C ALA A 50 7.37 -18.28 -4.12
N MET A 51 7.24 -19.02 -5.23
CA MET A 51 6.95 -20.45 -5.21
C MET A 51 8.14 -21.27 -4.68
N GLU A 52 9.37 -20.84 -4.94
CA GLU A 52 10.57 -21.53 -4.45
C GLU A 52 10.75 -21.35 -2.95
N GLU A 53 10.73 -20.10 -2.47
CA GLU A 53 10.91 -19.74 -1.07
C GLU A 53 9.78 -20.28 -0.16
N SER A 54 8.57 -20.41 -0.69
CA SER A 54 7.45 -21.02 0.01
C SER A 54 7.39 -22.55 -0.10
N GLU A 55 8.31 -23.17 -0.86
CA GLU A 55 8.33 -24.61 -1.15
C GLU A 55 7.03 -25.16 -1.74
N MET A 56 6.31 -24.36 -2.53
CA MET A 56 5.06 -24.76 -3.19
C MET A 56 5.34 -25.14 -4.64
N ASP A 57 4.78 -26.27 -5.08
CA ASP A 57 4.90 -26.73 -6.46
C ASP A 57 3.62 -26.47 -7.28
N MET A 58 2.49 -26.22 -6.62
CA MET A 58 1.27 -25.75 -7.30
C MET A 58 0.60 -24.66 -6.48
N TRP A 59 0.11 -23.62 -7.17
CA TRP A 59 -0.76 -22.60 -6.59
C TRP A 59 -2.05 -22.53 -7.40
N ILE A 60 -3.19 -22.68 -6.75
CA ILE A 60 -4.51 -22.60 -7.37
C ILE A 60 -5.27 -21.43 -6.77
N VAL A 61 -5.48 -20.40 -7.59
CA VAL A 61 -6.27 -19.21 -7.22
C VAL A 61 -7.67 -19.37 -7.80
N LEU A 62 -8.67 -19.40 -6.92
CA LEU A 62 -10.07 -19.53 -7.31
C LEU A 62 -10.83 -18.26 -6.96
N SER A 63 -11.48 -17.67 -7.94
CA SER A 63 -12.29 -16.49 -7.74
C SER A 63 -13.69 -16.66 -8.32
N ARG A 64 -14.65 -15.96 -7.75
CA ARG A 64 -16.04 -16.00 -8.18
C ARG A 64 -16.60 -14.61 -8.36
N GLU A 65 -17.34 -14.38 -9.44
CA GLU A 65 -18.04 -13.13 -9.72
C GLU A 65 -18.86 -12.66 -8.50
N ASN A 66 -18.65 -11.40 -8.06
CA ASN A 66 -19.23 -10.79 -6.86
C ASN A 66 -18.72 -11.37 -5.51
N CYS A 67 -17.71 -12.21 -5.54
CA CYS A 67 -17.01 -12.73 -4.35
C CYS A 67 -15.60 -13.10 -4.80
N GLU A 68 -14.87 -12.08 -5.25
CA GLU A 68 -13.53 -12.22 -5.78
C GLU A 68 -12.52 -12.47 -4.65
N ASP A 69 -11.56 -13.30 -4.95
CA ASP A 69 -10.33 -13.38 -4.18
C ASP A 69 -9.56 -12.06 -4.36
N PRO A 70 -9.15 -11.37 -3.29
CA PRO A 70 -8.45 -10.08 -3.41
C PRO A 70 -7.22 -10.13 -4.31
N ILE A 71 -6.50 -11.25 -4.35
CA ILE A 71 -5.28 -11.39 -5.14
C ILE A 71 -5.54 -11.49 -6.63
N ILE A 72 -6.76 -11.84 -7.05
CA ILE A 72 -7.05 -12.08 -8.47
C ILE A 72 -6.78 -10.86 -9.35
N HIS A 73 -6.95 -9.65 -8.81
CA HIS A 73 -6.69 -8.40 -9.49
C HIS A 73 -5.20 -8.19 -9.82
N THR A 74 -4.30 -8.87 -9.11
CA THR A 74 -2.85 -8.85 -9.39
C THR A 74 -2.44 -9.86 -10.47
N LEU A 75 -3.35 -10.75 -10.85
CA LEU A 75 -3.13 -11.87 -11.76
C LEU A 75 -3.93 -11.74 -13.07
N PHE A 76 -4.93 -10.87 -13.10
CA PHE A 76 -5.74 -10.62 -14.29
C PHE A 76 -5.16 -9.50 -15.15
N THR A 77 -5.50 -9.52 -16.43
CA THR A 77 -5.21 -8.43 -17.36
C THR A 77 -6.30 -7.37 -17.31
N TRP A 78 -6.00 -6.18 -17.81
CA TRP A 78 -6.91 -5.03 -17.79
C TRP A 78 -8.27 -5.29 -18.46
N ASP A 79 -8.37 -6.20 -19.43
CA ASP A 79 -9.62 -6.53 -20.14
C ASP A 79 -10.45 -7.61 -19.41
N MET A 80 -9.99 -8.03 -18.25
CA MET A 80 -10.71 -8.89 -17.31
C MET A 80 -10.55 -8.33 -15.88
N PRO A 81 -11.15 -7.17 -15.58
CA PRO A 81 -10.97 -6.53 -14.29
C PRO A 81 -11.63 -7.28 -13.12
N GLU A 82 -12.54 -8.21 -13.42
CA GLU A 82 -13.31 -8.98 -12.45
C GLU A 82 -13.41 -10.44 -12.88
N ALA A 83 -13.61 -11.35 -11.93
CA ALA A 83 -13.88 -12.74 -12.23
C ALA A 83 -15.19 -12.91 -13.00
N ARG A 84 -15.21 -13.83 -13.95
CA ARG A 84 -16.42 -14.18 -14.71
C ARG A 84 -16.98 -15.51 -14.20
N ARG A 85 -18.11 -15.47 -13.46
CA ARG A 85 -18.72 -16.61 -12.78
C ARG A 85 -17.73 -17.28 -11.84
N ILE A 86 -17.03 -18.33 -12.26
CA ILE A 86 -15.90 -18.92 -11.57
C ILE A 86 -14.72 -18.87 -12.53
N SER A 87 -13.62 -18.27 -12.07
CA SER A 87 -12.34 -18.20 -12.79
C SER A 87 -11.28 -18.87 -11.92
N ILE A 88 -10.48 -19.76 -12.52
CA ILE A 88 -9.43 -20.48 -11.81
C ILE A 88 -8.12 -20.26 -12.55
N LEU A 89 -7.10 -19.83 -11.82
CA LEU A 89 -5.72 -19.80 -12.30
C LEU A 89 -4.94 -20.91 -11.59
N VAL A 90 -4.11 -21.62 -12.35
CA VAL A 90 -3.26 -22.69 -11.85
C VAL A 90 -1.83 -22.41 -12.27
N PHE A 91 -0.95 -22.28 -11.30
CA PHE A 91 0.49 -22.17 -11.48
C PHE A 91 1.14 -23.46 -11.01
N HIS A 92 1.98 -24.05 -11.86
CA HIS A 92 2.69 -25.28 -11.50
C HIS A 92 4.17 -25.14 -11.81
N ARG A 93 5.00 -25.24 -10.79
CA ARG A 93 6.47 -25.19 -10.87
C ARG A 93 7.00 -26.60 -11.03
N ASN A 94 7.70 -26.87 -12.12
CA ASN A 94 8.47 -28.09 -12.27
C ASN A 94 9.71 -28.01 -11.36
N LYS A 95 9.84 -28.90 -10.40
CA LYS A 95 10.94 -28.88 -9.42
C LYS A 95 12.32 -29.14 -10.02
N GLU A 96 12.38 -29.86 -11.15
CA GLU A 96 13.66 -30.21 -11.81
C GLU A 96 14.18 -29.07 -12.67
N THR A 97 13.28 -28.37 -13.39
CA THR A 97 13.66 -27.32 -14.35
C THR A 97 13.45 -25.92 -13.80
N GLY A 98 12.62 -25.75 -12.77
CA GLY A 98 12.17 -24.45 -12.25
C GLY A 98 11.12 -23.76 -13.14
N GLU A 99 10.76 -24.35 -14.29
CA GLU A 99 9.78 -23.78 -15.21
C GLU A 99 8.39 -23.75 -14.59
N ILE A 100 7.67 -22.62 -14.79
CA ILE A 100 6.30 -22.45 -14.30
C ILE A 100 5.32 -22.46 -15.47
N ARG A 101 4.39 -23.42 -15.45
CA ARG A 101 3.21 -23.38 -16.31
C ARG A 101 2.16 -22.47 -15.69
N LYS A 102 1.65 -21.55 -16.49
CA LYS A 102 0.61 -20.57 -16.12
C LYS A 102 -0.66 -20.93 -16.89
N MET A 103 -1.65 -21.44 -16.19
CA MET A 103 -2.86 -22.02 -16.79
C MET A 103 -4.12 -21.32 -16.29
N ALA A 104 -5.11 -21.21 -17.19
CA ALA A 104 -6.44 -20.69 -16.87
C ALA A 104 -7.51 -21.73 -17.15
N VAL A 105 -8.50 -21.82 -16.27
CA VAL A 105 -9.71 -22.64 -16.41
C VAL A 105 -10.92 -21.73 -16.26
N GLY A 106 -11.90 -21.86 -17.13
CA GLY A 106 -13.08 -21.02 -17.18
C GLY A 106 -12.98 -19.91 -18.24
N MET A 107 -13.74 -18.86 -18.07
CA MET A 107 -13.72 -17.72 -18.97
C MET A 107 -12.45 -16.91 -18.79
N HIS A 108 -11.87 -16.52 -19.90
CA HIS A 108 -10.68 -15.66 -19.97
C HIS A 108 -10.80 -14.71 -21.14
N SER A 109 -10.11 -13.57 -21.03
CA SER A 109 -10.11 -12.53 -22.04
C SER A 109 -9.06 -12.78 -23.15
N PRO A 110 -9.09 -12.04 -24.25
CA PRO A 110 -8.05 -12.09 -25.28
C PRO A 110 -6.64 -11.80 -24.73
N GLU A 111 -6.47 -10.77 -23.89
CA GLU A 111 -5.16 -10.43 -23.31
C GLU A 111 -4.66 -11.53 -22.35
N MET A 112 -5.54 -12.13 -21.54
CA MET A 112 -5.19 -13.27 -20.70
C MET A 112 -4.67 -14.45 -21.53
N SER A 113 -5.22 -14.69 -22.71
CA SER A 113 -4.78 -15.77 -23.61
C SER A 113 -3.34 -15.60 -24.12
N HIS A 114 -2.77 -14.39 -24.02
CA HIS A 114 -1.35 -14.13 -24.32
C HIS A 114 -0.41 -14.46 -23.16
N ILE A 115 -0.95 -14.70 -21.97
CA ILE A 115 -0.20 -14.94 -20.72
C ILE A 115 -0.45 -16.36 -20.20
N TYR A 116 -1.69 -16.81 -20.24
CA TYR A 116 -2.14 -18.08 -19.66
C TYR A 116 -2.55 -19.08 -20.73
N GLU A 117 -2.14 -20.35 -20.55
CA GLU A 117 -2.62 -21.46 -21.33
C GLU A 117 -4.06 -21.80 -20.93
N ASN A 118 -5.02 -21.75 -21.86
CA ASN A 118 -6.37 -22.27 -21.57
C ASN A 118 -6.32 -23.79 -21.61
N VAL A 119 -6.54 -24.41 -20.46
CA VAL A 119 -6.44 -25.87 -20.30
C VAL A 119 -7.81 -26.56 -20.24
N GLN A 120 -8.92 -25.83 -20.25
CA GLN A 120 -10.26 -26.43 -20.26
C GLN A 120 -10.59 -26.97 -21.66
N LYS A 121 -10.92 -28.26 -21.73
CA LYS A 121 -11.38 -28.89 -22.96
C LYS A 121 -12.87 -28.61 -23.17
N LYS A 122 -13.31 -28.66 -24.44
CA LYS A 122 -14.69 -28.27 -24.84
C LYS A 122 -15.79 -29.02 -24.10
N GLU A 123 -15.55 -30.30 -23.77
CA GLU A 123 -16.56 -31.18 -23.17
C GLU A 123 -16.45 -31.25 -21.63
N GLU A 124 -15.53 -30.46 -21.05
CA GLU A 124 -15.28 -30.40 -19.58
C GLU A 124 -16.00 -29.24 -18.94
N ASP A 125 -16.57 -29.45 -17.78
CA ASP A 125 -16.85 -28.34 -16.86
C ASP A 125 -15.55 -27.91 -16.15
N ILE A 126 -15.59 -26.78 -15.42
CA ILE A 126 -14.42 -26.21 -14.77
C ILE A 126 -13.81 -27.14 -13.71
N TRP A 127 -14.64 -27.90 -13.00
CA TRP A 127 -14.19 -28.81 -11.96
C TRP A 127 -13.53 -30.07 -12.55
N GLN A 128 -14.07 -30.58 -13.65
CA GLN A 128 -13.43 -31.67 -14.40
C GLN A 128 -12.07 -31.24 -14.95
N ALA A 129 -11.98 -30.00 -15.48
CA ALA A 129 -10.74 -29.49 -16.04
C ALA A 129 -9.66 -29.32 -14.95
N VAL A 130 -9.97 -28.70 -13.81
CA VAL A 130 -8.98 -28.51 -12.73
C VAL A 130 -8.57 -29.84 -12.10
N GLY A 131 -9.52 -30.78 -11.89
CA GLY A 131 -9.20 -32.12 -11.38
C GLY A 131 -8.24 -32.88 -12.28
N ARG A 132 -8.50 -32.89 -13.60
CA ARG A 132 -7.60 -33.48 -14.59
C ARG A 132 -6.21 -32.84 -14.61
N VAL A 133 -6.14 -31.51 -14.56
CA VAL A 133 -4.85 -30.79 -14.53
C VAL A 133 -4.04 -31.16 -13.30
N VAL A 134 -4.66 -31.22 -12.14
CA VAL A 134 -3.99 -31.65 -10.90
C VAL A 134 -3.52 -33.10 -10.99
N GLU A 135 -4.33 -34.01 -11.55
CA GLU A 135 -3.94 -35.41 -11.73
C GLU A 135 -2.77 -35.57 -12.72
N GLU A 136 -2.81 -34.85 -13.86
CA GLU A 136 -1.76 -34.87 -14.89
C GLU A 136 -0.40 -34.34 -14.36
N LEU A 137 -0.42 -33.31 -13.51
CA LEU A 137 0.77 -32.65 -12.98
C LEU A 137 1.27 -33.27 -11.67
N SER A 138 0.40 -33.97 -10.96
CA SER A 138 0.71 -34.72 -9.72
C SER A 138 1.49 -33.91 -8.67
N PRO A 139 1.02 -32.71 -8.27
CA PRO A 139 1.74 -31.88 -7.32
C PRO A 139 1.87 -32.54 -5.95
N GLU A 140 2.94 -32.24 -5.22
CA GLU A 140 3.13 -32.69 -3.83
C GLU A 140 2.41 -31.75 -2.85
N LYS A 141 2.45 -30.43 -3.10
CA LYS A 141 1.80 -29.39 -2.30
C LYS A 141 0.98 -28.47 -3.20
N ILE A 142 -0.27 -28.24 -2.81
CA ILE A 142 -1.22 -27.37 -3.52
C ILE A 142 -1.55 -26.19 -2.61
N ALA A 143 -0.98 -25.03 -2.88
CA ALA A 143 -1.31 -23.79 -2.18
C ALA A 143 -2.66 -23.24 -2.64
N VAL A 144 -3.47 -22.78 -1.69
CA VAL A 144 -4.70 -22.02 -1.94
C VAL A 144 -4.77 -20.82 -0.99
N ASP A 145 -5.49 -19.78 -1.38
CA ASP A 145 -5.54 -18.52 -0.62
C ASP A 145 -6.44 -18.65 0.61
N ARG A 146 -5.82 -19.14 1.67
CA ARG A 146 -6.36 -19.24 3.03
C ARG A 146 -5.36 -18.74 4.04
N SER A 147 -5.82 -17.87 4.93
CA SER A 147 -5.00 -17.29 5.99
C SER A 147 -5.89 -16.90 7.18
N PHE A 148 -5.35 -17.01 8.39
CA PHE A 148 -5.94 -16.42 9.60
C PHE A 148 -5.36 -15.04 9.92
N LEU A 149 -4.28 -14.66 9.24
CA LEU A 149 -3.50 -13.47 9.58
C LEU A 149 -3.73 -12.33 8.57
N TYR A 150 -3.77 -12.65 7.27
CA TYR A 150 -3.87 -11.68 6.20
C TYR A 150 -5.18 -11.84 5.42
N GLY A 151 -6.07 -10.85 5.51
CA GLY A 151 -7.35 -10.88 4.81
C GLY A 151 -7.22 -10.95 3.28
N PHE A 152 -6.18 -10.37 2.69
CA PHE A 152 -5.91 -10.47 1.25
C PHE A 152 -5.34 -11.84 0.81
N CYS A 153 -4.95 -12.69 1.74
CA CYS A 153 -4.57 -14.07 1.50
C CYS A 153 -5.68 -15.08 1.87
N ASP A 154 -6.90 -14.63 2.20
CA ASP A 154 -8.04 -15.45 2.64
C ASP A 154 -9.27 -15.27 1.75
N GLY A 155 -9.03 -15.17 0.43
CA GLY A 155 -10.09 -14.93 -0.55
C GLY A 155 -10.83 -16.18 -1.00
N LEU A 156 -10.35 -17.37 -0.68
CA LEU A 156 -10.99 -18.63 -1.07
C LEU A 156 -12.25 -18.91 -0.25
N SER A 157 -13.42 -18.73 -0.84
CA SER A 157 -14.67 -19.03 -0.16
C SER A 157 -14.78 -20.52 0.18
N SER A 158 -15.46 -20.86 1.28
CA SER A 158 -15.68 -22.25 1.70
C SER A 158 -16.35 -23.10 0.61
N THR A 159 -17.27 -22.53 -0.17
CA THR A 159 -17.95 -23.21 -1.27
C THR A 159 -17.00 -23.60 -2.40
N LEU A 160 -16.07 -22.67 -2.77
CA LEU A 160 -15.06 -22.95 -3.80
C LEU A 160 -14.03 -23.96 -3.29
N TYR A 161 -13.65 -23.89 -2.01
CA TYR A 161 -12.75 -24.85 -1.37
C TYR A 161 -13.31 -26.28 -1.41
N GLU A 162 -14.60 -26.47 -1.03
CA GLU A 162 -15.24 -27.79 -1.10
C GLU A 162 -15.40 -28.26 -2.55
N GLY A 163 -15.65 -27.35 -3.49
CA GLY A 163 -15.67 -27.67 -4.92
C GLY A 163 -14.32 -28.18 -5.43
N LEU A 164 -13.23 -27.50 -5.04
CA LEU A 164 -11.86 -27.90 -5.38
C LEU A 164 -11.54 -29.28 -4.80
N LYS A 165 -11.75 -29.50 -3.51
CA LYS A 165 -11.51 -30.81 -2.86
C LYS A 165 -12.20 -31.96 -3.57
N LYS A 166 -13.46 -31.76 -3.92
CA LYS A 166 -14.23 -32.75 -4.68
C LYS A 166 -13.65 -32.97 -6.08
N ALA A 167 -13.22 -31.93 -6.76
CA ALA A 167 -12.69 -32.00 -8.12
C ALA A 167 -11.35 -32.75 -8.19
N VAL A 168 -10.44 -32.50 -7.23
CA VAL A 168 -9.12 -33.13 -7.21
C VAL A 168 -9.12 -34.55 -6.62
N GLY A 169 -10.17 -34.95 -5.93
CA GLY A 169 -10.28 -36.25 -5.30
C GLY A 169 -9.47 -36.41 -4.01
N GLU A 170 -9.70 -37.49 -3.26
CA GLU A 170 -9.12 -37.69 -1.93
C GLU A 170 -7.58 -37.59 -1.92
N THR A 171 -6.92 -38.20 -2.90
CA THR A 171 -5.45 -38.24 -2.96
C THR A 171 -4.81 -36.84 -3.00
N TYR A 172 -5.39 -35.89 -3.72
CA TYR A 172 -4.86 -34.54 -3.85
C TYR A 172 -5.50 -33.58 -2.86
N ALA A 173 -6.69 -33.85 -2.36
CA ALA A 173 -7.32 -33.03 -1.34
C ALA A 173 -6.47 -32.95 -0.06
N ASP A 174 -5.78 -34.02 0.31
CA ASP A 174 -4.87 -34.08 1.46
C ASP A 174 -3.53 -33.32 1.22
N ARG A 175 -3.26 -32.91 -0.03
CA ARG A 175 -2.09 -32.08 -0.39
C ARG A 175 -2.40 -30.59 -0.45
N ILE A 176 -3.67 -30.20 -0.30
CA ILE A 176 -4.07 -28.80 -0.25
C ILE A 176 -3.62 -28.21 1.09
N CYS A 177 -2.90 -27.12 1.03
CA CYS A 177 -2.39 -26.38 2.19
C CYS A 177 -2.66 -24.88 2.06
N ASP A 178 -2.57 -24.18 3.18
CA ASP A 178 -2.68 -22.73 3.20
C ASP A 178 -1.53 -22.09 2.43
N GLY A 179 -1.87 -21.21 1.50
CA GLY A 179 -0.93 -20.55 0.59
C GLY A 179 -0.40 -19.22 1.12
N GLU A 180 -0.65 -18.88 2.40
CA GLU A 180 -0.32 -17.59 3.00
C GLU A 180 1.12 -17.16 2.69
N GLU A 181 2.11 -18.04 2.91
CA GLU A 181 3.51 -17.72 2.69
C GLU A 181 3.82 -17.36 1.24
N LEU A 182 3.26 -18.11 0.28
CA LEU A 182 3.42 -17.82 -1.14
C LEU A 182 2.73 -16.51 -1.52
N THR A 183 1.50 -16.32 -1.07
CA THR A 183 0.69 -15.14 -1.41
C THR A 183 1.29 -13.86 -0.79
N VAL A 184 1.78 -13.92 0.45
CA VAL A 184 2.50 -12.80 1.07
C VAL A 184 3.75 -12.44 0.26
N ARG A 185 4.59 -13.42 -0.11
CA ARG A 185 5.78 -13.17 -0.94
C ARG A 185 5.43 -12.62 -2.31
N TRP A 186 4.37 -13.12 -2.94
CA TRP A 186 3.86 -12.57 -4.19
C TRP A 186 3.50 -11.09 -4.06
N LEU A 187 2.84 -10.68 -2.99
CA LEU A 187 2.36 -9.31 -2.80
C LEU A 187 3.45 -8.36 -2.28
N GLN A 188 4.33 -8.84 -1.39
CA GLN A 188 5.34 -8.03 -0.70
C GLN A 188 6.39 -7.47 -1.66
N ARG A 189 6.89 -8.30 -2.58
CA ARG A 189 7.97 -7.91 -3.48
C ARG A 189 7.46 -7.07 -4.64
N VAL A 190 7.94 -5.83 -4.75
CA VAL A 190 7.67 -4.97 -5.91
C VAL A 190 8.65 -5.26 -7.04
N SER A 191 8.14 -5.21 -8.27
CA SER A 191 8.96 -5.29 -9.48
C SER A 191 9.62 -3.92 -9.78
N PRO A 192 10.66 -3.87 -10.64
CA PRO A 192 11.25 -2.62 -11.07
C PRO A 192 10.24 -1.64 -11.69
N LEU A 193 9.28 -2.13 -12.49
CA LEU A 193 8.23 -1.28 -13.07
C LEU A 193 7.28 -0.73 -11.99
N GLU A 194 6.95 -1.53 -10.99
CA GLU A 194 6.13 -1.07 -9.86
C GLU A 194 6.86 -0.02 -9.03
N LYS A 195 8.14 -0.23 -8.70
CA LYS A 195 8.95 0.75 -7.96
C LYS A 195 9.01 2.11 -8.67
N GLU A 196 9.24 2.11 -9.98
CA GLU A 196 9.25 3.37 -10.76
C GLU A 196 7.85 4.01 -10.85
N ALA A 197 6.78 3.21 -10.94
CA ALA A 197 5.42 3.73 -10.89
C ALA A 197 5.10 4.34 -9.51
N MET A 198 5.46 3.68 -8.42
CA MET A 198 5.25 4.19 -7.06
C MET A 198 5.96 5.52 -6.82
N LYS A 199 7.22 5.71 -7.28
CA LYS A 199 7.90 7.00 -7.20
C LYS A 199 7.09 8.15 -7.79
N VAL A 200 6.46 7.92 -8.96
CA VAL A 200 5.64 8.94 -9.61
C VAL A 200 4.33 9.16 -8.87
N LEU A 201 3.70 8.10 -8.35
CA LEU A 201 2.48 8.22 -7.57
C LEU A 201 2.73 8.97 -6.25
N THR A 202 3.81 8.67 -5.53
CA THR A 202 4.23 9.40 -4.33
C THR A 202 4.47 10.89 -4.63
N ASN A 203 5.20 11.20 -5.73
CA ASN A 203 5.41 12.58 -6.16
C ASN A 203 4.08 13.31 -6.50
N VAL A 204 3.12 12.63 -7.09
CA VAL A 204 1.79 13.20 -7.39
C VAL A 204 0.98 13.38 -6.09
N THR A 205 1.10 12.48 -5.11
CA THR A 205 0.48 12.66 -3.79
C THR A 205 1.04 13.88 -3.08
N HIS A 206 2.37 14.11 -3.14
CA HIS A 206 2.99 15.35 -2.66
C HIS A 206 2.43 16.60 -3.36
N ASP A 207 2.17 16.57 -4.67
CA ASP A 207 1.55 17.71 -5.36
C ASP A 207 0.14 18.04 -4.81
N ILE A 208 -0.65 17.02 -4.45
CA ILE A 208 -1.98 17.21 -3.84
C ILE A 208 -1.84 17.86 -2.46
N VAL A 209 -0.96 17.34 -1.61
CA VAL A 209 -0.70 17.91 -0.28
C VAL A 209 -0.20 19.34 -0.40
N ASN A 210 0.79 19.60 -1.26
CA ASN A 210 1.37 20.93 -1.47
C ASN A 210 0.33 21.96 -1.93
N TYR A 211 -0.67 21.57 -2.73
CA TYR A 211 -1.73 22.48 -3.14
C TYR A 211 -2.74 22.69 -2.02
N THR A 212 -3.21 21.61 -1.40
CA THR A 212 -4.26 21.68 -0.36
C THR A 212 -3.75 22.30 0.93
N PHE A 213 -2.44 22.16 1.22
CA PHE A 213 -1.73 22.83 2.32
C PHE A 213 -1.00 24.08 1.80
N SER A 214 -1.73 24.99 1.14
CA SER A 214 -1.19 26.23 0.63
C SER A 214 -2.13 27.40 0.92
N ARG A 215 -1.60 28.64 0.84
CA ARG A 215 -2.38 29.88 0.94
C ARG A 215 -3.29 30.10 -0.28
N ASP A 216 -3.08 29.39 -1.38
CA ASP A 216 -3.97 29.42 -2.54
C ASP A 216 -5.26 28.67 -2.25
N PHE A 217 -5.27 27.73 -1.29
CA PHE A 217 -6.45 27.00 -0.87
C PHE A 217 -6.96 27.38 0.53
N ILE A 218 -6.07 27.46 1.53
CA ILE A 218 -6.45 27.73 2.92
C ILE A 218 -6.57 29.23 3.19
N THR A 219 -7.76 29.65 3.60
CA THR A 219 -8.03 30.97 4.17
C THR A 219 -8.37 30.81 5.65
N PRO A 220 -7.44 31.15 6.58
CA PRO A 220 -7.69 31.03 8.01
C PRO A 220 -8.93 31.80 8.45
N GLY A 221 -9.73 31.20 9.32
CA GLY A 221 -11.04 31.70 9.75
C GLY A 221 -12.21 31.38 8.82
N VAL A 222 -11.95 30.77 7.65
CA VAL A 222 -12.95 30.42 6.63
C VAL A 222 -12.89 28.95 6.25
N THR A 223 -11.71 28.48 5.79
CA THR A 223 -11.52 27.09 5.36
C THR A 223 -11.59 26.15 6.55
N THR A 224 -12.29 25.03 6.38
CA THR A 224 -12.38 23.97 7.37
C THR A 224 -11.47 22.78 6.99
N THR A 225 -11.16 21.92 7.96
CA THR A 225 -10.45 20.65 7.69
C THR A 225 -11.22 19.80 6.69
N THR A 226 -12.55 19.77 6.76
CA THR A 226 -13.42 19.05 5.81
C THR A 226 -13.36 19.61 4.39
N ASP A 227 -13.16 20.92 4.22
CA ASP A 227 -12.96 21.50 2.87
C ASP A 227 -11.68 20.97 2.21
N ILE A 228 -10.61 20.78 2.99
CA ILE A 228 -9.36 20.20 2.49
C ILE A 228 -9.59 18.74 2.08
N GLU A 229 -10.22 17.93 2.92
CA GLU A 229 -10.54 16.53 2.60
C GLU A 229 -11.30 16.37 1.27
N TRP A 230 -12.31 17.22 1.06
CA TRP A 230 -13.07 17.18 -0.19
C TRP A 230 -12.27 17.67 -1.40
N CYS A 231 -11.37 18.62 -1.21
CA CYS A 231 -10.46 19.05 -2.27
C CYS A 231 -9.50 17.91 -2.65
N MET A 232 -8.89 17.23 -1.68
CA MET A 232 -8.03 16.09 -1.91
C MET A 232 -8.75 14.98 -2.70
N ARG A 233 -9.96 14.60 -2.28
CA ARG A 233 -10.80 13.61 -3.00
C ARG A 233 -11.10 14.04 -4.44
N GLN A 234 -11.41 15.33 -4.64
CA GLN A 234 -11.69 15.84 -5.99
C GLN A 234 -10.44 15.81 -6.87
N MET A 235 -9.28 16.22 -6.34
CA MET A 235 -8.01 16.19 -7.08
C MET A 235 -7.63 14.77 -7.49
N ILE A 236 -7.76 13.80 -6.60
CA ILE A 236 -7.54 12.37 -6.89
C ILE A 236 -8.45 11.90 -8.03
N ASN A 237 -9.74 12.22 -7.96
CA ASN A 237 -10.70 11.86 -9.01
C ASN A 237 -10.38 12.56 -10.34
N ASP A 238 -9.98 13.82 -10.35
CA ASP A 238 -9.72 14.61 -11.55
C ASP A 238 -8.46 14.13 -12.31
N ILE A 239 -7.51 13.50 -11.64
CA ILE A 239 -6.37 12.83 -12.28
C ILE A 239 -6.67 11.40 -12.70
N GLY A 240 -7.88 10.88 -12.44
CA GLY A 240 -8.32 9.54 -12.85
C GLY A 240 -7.82 8.42 -11.93
N TYR A 241 -7.73 8.70 -10.63
CA TYR A 241 -7.33 7.77 -9.57
C TYR A 241 -8.43 7.61 -8.53
N LEU A 242 -8.23 6.66 -7.63
CA LEU A 242 -9.05 6.43 -6.46
C LEU A 242 -8.23 6.72 -5.20
N HIS A 243 -8.88 6.96 -4.10
CA HIS A 243 -8.28 6.87 -2.77
C HIS A 243 -8.61 5.49 -2.19
N TRP A 244 -7.70 4.89 -1.44
CA TRP A 244 -7.92 3.58 -0.81
C TRP A 244 -8.51 3.68 0.59
N PHE A 245 -8.33 4.83 1.23
CA PHE A 245 -9.11 5.28 2.39
C PHE A 245 -9.54 6.74 2.17
N GLY A 246 -10.51 7.22 2.92
CA GLY A 246 -10.92 8.62 2.81
C GLY A 246 -9.83 9.51 3.38
N PRO A 247 -9.19 10.41 2.59
CA PRO A 247 -8.26 11.37 3.15
C PRO A 247 -8.89 12.05 4.36
N ASP A 248 -8.14 12.14 5.46
CA ASP A 248 -8.57 12.85 6.63
C ASP A 248 -7.67 14.05 6.94
N VAL A 249 -8.26 15.08 7.56
CA VAL A 249 -7.54 16.28 7.98
C VAL A 249 -8.01 16.68 9.36
N ASP A 250 -7.07 16.82 10.27
CA ASP A 250 -7.32 17.26 11.63
C ASP A 250 -6.38 18.39 12.03
N LEU A 251 -6.61 18.94 13.20
CA LEU A 251 -5.73 19.95 13.74
C LEU A 251 -5.56 19.82 15.26
N GLN A 252 -4.44 20.34 15.74
CA GLN A 252 -4.17 20.58 17.14
C GLN A 252 -4.18 22.09 17.39
N ARG A 253 -4.83 22.52 18.47
CA ARG A 253 -5.00 23.94 18.82
C ARG A 253 -4.56 24.17 20.25
N LYS A 254 -3.80 25.25 20.46
CA LYS A 254 -3.39 25.69 21.79
C LYS A 254 -4.60 25.83 22.72
N GLY A 255 -4.55 25.20 23.89
CA GLY A 255 -5.58 25.23 24.91
C GLY A 255 -6.69 24.18 24.73
N SER A 256 -6.63 23.35 23.67
CA SER A 256 -7.51 22.19 23.51
C SER A 256 -6.91 20.96 24.19
N SER A 257 -7.75 20.17 24.86
CA SER A 257 -7.37 18.84 25.37
C SER A 257 -7.57 17.74 24.30
N VAL A 258 -8.14 18.08 23.15
CA VAL A 258 -8.34 17.17 22.03
C VAL A 258 -7.13 17.25 21.11
N THR A 259 -6.45 16.12 20.91
CA THR A 259 -5.21 16.03 20.13
C THR A 259 -5.42 15.89 18.62
N ARG A 260 -6.62 15.48 18.19
CA ARG A 260 -7.03 15.44 16.78
C ARG A 260 -8.45 16.00 16.65
N MET A 261 -8.57 17.24 16.20
CA MET A 261 -9.83 17.95 16.05
C MET A 261 -10.26 17.93 14.57
N PHE A 262 -11.37 17.26 14.28
CA PHE A 262 -11.94 17.14 12.94
C PHE A 262 -13.12 18.09 12.76
N ASN A 263 -13.48 18.42 11.51
CA ASN A 263 -14.58 19.32 11.12
C ASN A 263 -14.46 20.72 11.73
N GLU A 264 -13.22 21.19 11.88
CA GLU A 264 -12.93 22.49 12.51
C GLU A 264 -12.59 23.56 11.49
N THR A 265 -12.98 24.80 11.77
CA THR A 265 -12.45 25.96 11.05
C THR A 265 -11.00 26.18 11.45
N ILE A 266 -10.13 26.25 10.45
CA ILE A 266 -8.68 26.46 10.64
C ILE A 266 -8.44 27.91 11.07
N LEU A 267 -7.68 28.09 12.16
CA LEU A 267 -7.40 29.40 12.74
C LEU A 267 -5.86 29.66 12.81
N PRO A 268 -5.44 30.95 12.83
CA PRO A 268 -4.04 31.27 13.07
C PRO A 268 -3.54 30.68 14.40
N GLY A 269 -2.41 29.97 14.34
CA GLY A 269 -1.79 29.27 15.48
C GLY A 269 -2.14 27.80 15.56
N ASP A 270 -2.99 27.26 14.68
CA ASP A 270 -3.25 25.83 14.61
C ASP A 270 -2.10 25.07 13.96
N LEU A 271 -1.85 23.85 14.40
CA LEU A 271 -1.04 22.86 13.74
C LEU A 271 -1.99 21.89 13.05
N ILE A 272 -2.03 21.89 11.71
CA ILE A 272 -2.88 21.01 10.91
C ILE A 272 -2.09 19.79 10.44
N HIS A 273 -2.78 18.68 10.29
CA HIS A 273 -2.25 17.40 9.86
C HIS A 273 -3.16 16.83 8.77
N CYS A 274 -2.61 16.15 7.78
CA CYS A 274 -3.37 15.34 6.83
C CYS A 274 -2.82 13.93 6.71
N ASP A 275 -3.71 13.02 6.33
CA ASP A 275 -3.43 11.64 6.00
C ASP A 275 -4.10 11.32 4.66
N ILE A 276 -3.33 10.87 3.65
CA ILE A 276 -3.80 10.72 2.27
C ILE A 276 -3.07 9.60 1.53
N GLY A 277 -3.84 8.75 0.82
CA GLY A 277 -3.30 7.71 -0.04
C GLY A 277 -4.03 7.59 -1.37
N LEU A 278 -3.27 7.39 -2.45
CA LEU A 278 -3.76 7.11 -3.80
C LEU A 278 -3.89 5.60 -4.03
N ASN A 279 -4.76 5.24 -4.99
CA ASN A 279 -4.87 3.90 -5.55
C ASN A 279 -5.07 3.98 -7.06
N GLY A 280 -4.25 3.27 -7.81
CA GLY A 280 -4.38 3.17 -9.27
C GLY A 280 -5.50 2.20 -9.68
N ILE A 281 -6.27 2.57 -10.71
CA ILE A 281 -7.42 1.78 -11.16
C ILE A 281 -7.00 0.44 -11.78
N PHE A 282 -5.92 0.42 -12.57
CA PHE A 282 -5.40 -0.78 -13.23
C PHE A 282 -4.06 -1.23 -12.67
N VAL A 283 -3.24 -0.30 -12.19
CA VAL A 283 -1.90 -0.61 -11.68
C VAL A 283 -1.95 -1.09 -10.23
N HIS A 284 -3.06 -0.90 -9.52
CA HIS A 284 -3.27 -1.34 -8.13
C HIS A 284 -2.08 -1.09 -7.20
N LEU A 285 -1.44 0.07 -7.34
CA LEU A 285 -0.39 0.52 -6.44
C LEU A 285 -0.90 1.65 -5.57
N HIS A 286 -0.53 1.61 -4.31
CA HIS A 286 -0.97 2.54 -3.29
C HIS A 286 0.18 3.45 -2.85
N THR A 287 -0.16 4.68 -2.48
CA THR A 287 0.70 5.58 -1.70
C THR A 287 0.06 5.85 -0.35
N ASP A 288 0.86 6.29 0.61
CA ASP A 288 0.42 6.65 1.94
C ASP A 288 1.32 7.71 2.53
N MET A 289 0.73 8.83 3.02
CA MET A 289 1.57 9.89 3.60
C MET A 289 0.82 10.79 4.56
N GLN A 290 1.54 11.26 5.56
CA GLN A 290 1.07 12.23 6.54
C GLN A 290 2.01 13.43 6.61
N TRP A 291 1.45 14.62 6.44
CA TRP A 291 2.18 15.89 6.49
C TRP A 291 1.51 16.85 7.45
N VAL A 292 2.31 17.79 7.95
CA VAL A 292 1.89 18.79 8.94
C VAL A 292 2.18 20.21 8.44
N ALA A 293 1.31 21.15 8.83
CA ALA A 293 1.51 22.57 8.56
C ALA A 293 1.11 23.43 9.76
N TYR A 294 1.80 24.55 9.95
CA TYR A 294 1.49 25.54 10.97
C TYR A 294 0.86 26.78 10.35
N ILE A 295 -0.25 27.22 10.92
CA ILE A 295 -0.97 28.42 10.48
C ILE A 295 -0.39 29.63 11.20
N LEU A 296 0.36 30.48 10.48
CA LEU A 296 1.01 31.65 11.03
C LEU A 296 -0.01 32.63 11.61
N LYS A 297 0.29 33.18 12.79
CA LYS A 297 -0.42 34.33 13.34
C LYS A 297 0.02 35.61 12.67
N GLU A 298 -0.78 36.67 12.86
CA GLU A 298 -0.43 37.98 12.35
C GLU A 298 0.94 38.43 12.86
N GLY A 299 1.85 38.72 11.92
CA GLY A 299 3.22 39.16 12.20
C GLY A 299 4.24 38.05 12.42
N GLU A 300 3.83 36.78 12.48
CA GLU A 300 4.77 35.65 12.53
C GLU A 300 5.40 35.38 11.14
N MET A 301 6.68 35.06 11.13
CA MET A 301 7.45 34.67 9.94
C MET A 301 7.94 33.22 9.97
N SER A 302 7.77 32.55 11.10
CA SER A 302 8.13 31.15 11.35
C SER A 302 7.17 30.53 12.35
N ALA A 303 7.10 29.21 12.39
CA ALA A 303 6.46 28.49 13.47
C ALA A 303 7.25 28.71 14.80
N PRO A 304 6.63 28.44 15.96
CA PRO A 304 7.35 28.35 17.22
C PRO A 304 8.51 27.35 17.14
N GLU A 305 9.69 27.73 17.67
CA GLU A 305 10.91 26.91 17.62
C GLU A 305 10.71 25.50 18.22
N GLU A 306 9.86 25.36 19.23
CA GLU A 306 9.57 24.07 19.85
C GLU A 306 8.81 23.13 18.90
N LEU A 307 7.95 23.64 18.01
CA LEU A 307 7.25 22.84 16.99
C LEU A 307 8.20 22.40 15.85
N GLU A 308 9.11 23.31 15.41
CA GLU A 308 10.16 22.94 14.46
C GLU A 308 11.08 21.87 15.05
N THR A 309 11.50 22.03 16.32
CA THR A 309 12.30 21.02 17.03
C THR A 309 11.59 19.68 17.14
N LEU A 310 10.27 19.69 17.32
CA LEU A 310 9.49 18.46 17.39
C LEU A 310 9.45 17.74 16.02
N LEU A 311 9.34 18.49 14.93
CA LEU A 311 9.47 17.92 13.57
C LEU A 311 10.87 17.35 13.33
N ASP A 312 11.93 18.08 13.75
CA ASP A 312 13.31 17.59 13.64
C ASP A 312 13.51 16.27 14.40
N LYS A 313 12.90 16.12 15.58
CA LYS A 313 12.87 14.84 16.32
C LYS A 313 12.15 13.75 15.54
N GLY A 314 11.05 14.07 14.89
CA GLY A 314 10.32 13.13 14.03
C GLY A 314 11.17 12.67 12.83
N ASN A 315 11.83 13.59 12.16
CA ASN A 315 12.74 13.29 11.05
C ASN A 315 13.92 12.43 11.52
N ARG A 316 14.52 12.75 12.69
CA ARG A 316 15.58 11.92 13.27
C ARG A 316 15.05 10.50 13.59
N PHE A 317 13.81 10.37 14.03
CA PHE A 317 13.22 9.06 14.31
C PHE A 317 12.97 8.25 13.00
N ARG A 318 12.58 8.91 11.90
CA ARG A 318 12.54 8.27 10.56
C ARG A 318 13.90 7.67 10.20
N ASP A 319 14.98 8.46 10.34
CA ASP A 319 16.34 7.99 10.07
C ASP A 319 16.70 6.76 10.92
N ILE A 320 16.39 6.80 12.22
CA ILE A 320 16.64 5.68 13.13
C ILE A 320 15.90 4.41 12.67
N VAL A 321 14.64 4.52 12.26
CA VAL A 321 13.86 3.37 11.78
C VAL A 321 14.49 2.81 10.51
N MET A 322 14.81 3.67 9.54
CA MET A 322 15.46 3.24 8.28
C MET A 322 16.83 2.59 8.52
N GLU A 323 17.64 3.11 9.46
CA GLU A 323 18.91 2.51 9.87
C GLU A 323 18.76 1.10 10.46
N GLU A 324 17.63 0.80 11.10
CA GLU A 324 17.36 -0.52 11.71
C GLU A 324 16.65 -1.52 10.78
N MET A 325 16.14 -1.08 9.63
CA MET A 325 15.53 -1.96 8.61
C MET A 325 16.60 -2.73 7.83
N LYS A 326 17.38 -3.54 8.54
CA LYS A 326 18.42 -4.38 7.97
C LYS A 326 17.82 -5.62 7.33
N GLU A 327 18.55 -6.17 6.36
CA GLU A 327 18.16 -7.44 5.71
C GLU A 327 17.96 -8.54 6.76
N ASP A 328 16.90 -9.32 6.62
CA ASP A 328 16.49 -10.41 7.51
C ASP A 328 16.16 -10.02 8.96
N ALA A 329 16.23 -8.73 9.34
CA ALA A 329 15.75 -8.30 10.65
C ALA A 329 14.22 -8.50 10.74
N LEU A 330 13.75 -9.04 11.84
CA LEU A 330 12.29 -9.18 12.04
C LEU A 330 11.64 -7.83 12.31
N GLY A 331 10.39 -7.64 11.90
CA GLY A 331 9.67 -6.40 12.16
C GLY A 331 9.68 -6.00 13.64
N ASN A 332 9.54 -6.99 14.56
CA ASN A 332 9.62 -6.75 15.99
C ASN A 332 11.02 -6.33 16.48
N ASP A 333 12.09 -6.81 15.84
CA ASP A 333 13.48 -6.44 16.20
C ASP A 333 13.77 -5.02 15.74
N VAL A 334 13.33 -4.65 14.52
CA VAL A 334 13.40 -3.26 14.04
C VAL A 334 12.64 -2.33 14.97
N PHE A 335 11.40 -2.67 15.34
CA PHE A 335 10.58 -1.91 16.29
C PHE A 335 11.32 -1.69 17.62
N ALA A 336 11.77 -2.77 18.25
CA ALA A 336 12.42 -2.69 19.58
C ALA A 336 13.69 -1.85 19.53
N SER A 337 14.56 -2.09 18.53
CA SER A 337 15.82 -1.36 18.38
C SER A 337 15.60 0.13 18.07
N ALA A 338 14.68 0.46 17.17
CA ALA A 338 14.38 1.85 16.82
C ALA A 338 13.78 2.61 18.01
N MET A 339 12.84 1.99 18.75
CA MET A 339 12.23 2.61 19.94
C MET A 339 13.26 2.85 21.06
N ASP A 340 14.18 1.92 21.28
CA ASP A 340 15.22 2.07 22.32
C ASP A 340 16.22 3.17 21.96
N LYS A 341 16.65 3.25 20.69
CA LYS A 341 17.55 4.31 20.20
C LYS A 341 16.89 5.68 20.27
N ALA A 342 15.66 5.82 19.80
CA ALA A 342 14.93 7.08 19.86
C ALA A 342 14.79 7.60 21.31
N LYS A 343 14.41 6.73 22.25
CA LYS A 343 14.34 7.08 23.67
C LYS A 343 15.69 7.47 24.26
N ALA A 344 16.78 6.82 23.86
CA ALA A 344 18.14 7.17 24.29
C ALA A 344 18.58 8.55 23.77
N GLU A 345 18.06 9.00 22.62
CA GLU A 345 18.26 10.35 22.06
C GLU A 345 17.26 11.39 22.64
N GLY A 346 16.40 11.01 23.59
CA GLY A 346 15.42 11.92 24.23
C GLY A 346 14.20 12.21 23.36
N ILE A 347 13.88 11.33 22.44
CA ILE A 347 12.67 11.37 21.61
C ILE A 347 11.58 10.57 22.31
N ASN A 348 10.34 11.05 22.30
CA ASN A 348 9.16 10.32 22.73
C ASN A 348 8.46 9.72 21.50
N PRO A 349 8.77 8.46 21.09
CA PRO A 349 8.33 7.90 19.81
C PRO A 349 7.09 7.04 19.94
N MET A 350 6.31 6.98 18.85
CA MET A 350 5.40 5.89 18.51
C MET A 350 5.69 5.41 17.08
N LEU A 351 5.73 4.09 16.88
CA LEU A 351 6.08 3.47 15.60
C LEU A 351 5.02 2.47 15.16
N TYR A 352 4.54 2.59 13.93
CA TYR A 352 3.50 1.72 13.38
C TYR A 352 3.59 1.60 11.84
N THR A 353 4.83 1.52 11.36
CA THR A 353 5.21 1.33 9.95
C THR A 353 4.71 0.01 9.39
N HIS A 354 4.19 0.01 8.18
CA HIS A 354 3.63 -1.17 7.53
C HIS A 354 4.11 -1.29 6.07
N PRO A 355 4.11 -2.52 5.48
CA PRO A 355 4.36 -2.69 4.06
C PRO A 355 3.29 -1.99 3.22
N LEU A 356 3.70 -1.53 2.02
CA LEU A 356 2.88 -0.80 1.07
C LEU A 356 3.11 -1.36 -0.34
N GLY A 357 2.12 -1.33 -1.19
CA GLY A 357 2.23 -1.80 -2.57
C GLY A 357 0.87 -2.01 -3.21
N THR A 358 0.55 -3.26 -3.56
CA THR A 358 -0.77 -3.63 -4.12
C THR A 358 -1.93 -3.33 -3.17
N PHE A 359 -1.67 -3.35 -1.89
CA PHE A 359 -2.59 -2.92 -0.83
C PHE A 359 -1.94 -1.81 -0.01
N GLY A 360 -2.73 -0.88 0.51
CA GLY A 360 -2.24 0.19 1.38
C GLY A 360 -1.66 -0.37 2.67
N HIS A 361 -2.43 -1.14 3.45
CA HIS A 361 -1.87 -2.01 4.47
C HIS A 361 -1.41 -3.31 3.80
N GLY A 362 -0.17 -3.33 3.33
CA GLY A 362 0.37 -4.37 2.46
C GLY A 362 0.81 -5.65 3.15
N ALA A 363 1.29 -6.59 2.33
CA ALA A 363 1.84 -7.86 2.80
C ALA A 363 3.31 -7.70 3.20
N GLY A 364 3.71 -8.33 4.31
CA GLY A 364 5.09 -8.32 4.80
C GLY A 364 5.19 -8.03 6.29
N PRO A 365 6.39 -7.68 6.80
CA PRO A 365 6.60 -7.40 8.22
C PRO A 365 5.96 -6.07 8.64
N THR A 366 5.15 -6.12 9.70
CA THR A 366 4.67 -4.93 10.40
C THR A 366 5.70 -4.51 11.45
N ILE A 367 6.01 -3.22 11.54
CA ILE A 367 6.99 -2.65 12.48
C ILE A 367 6.24 -1.80 13.51
N GLY A 368 5.70 -2.47 14.54
CA GLY A 368 4.78 -1.87 15.50
C GLY A 368 3.36 -1.74 14.98
N LEU A 369 2.45 -1.31 15.82
CA LEU A 369 1.05 -0.98 15.50
C LEU A 369 0.64 0.23 16.33
N TYR A 370 -0.19 1.11 15.79
CA TYR A 370 -0.69 2.26 16.53
C TYR A 370 -1.34 1.85 17.87
N SER A 371 -2.14 0.77 17.86
CA SER A 371 -2.82 0.24 19.02
C SER A 371 -1.95 -0.68 19.90
N ASN A 372 -0.74 -1.06 19.46
CA ASN A 372 0.17 -1.94 20.19
C ASN A 372 1.62 -1.51 19.99
N GLN A 373 2.14 -0.73 20.93
CA GLN A 373 3.53 -0.28 20.97
C GLN A 373 4.45 -1.32 21.65
N GLY A 374 4.40 -2.56 21.16
CA GLY A 374 5.14 -3.70 21.67
C GLY A 374 5.25 -4.81 20.65
N PHE A 375 5.47 -6.04 21.12
CA PHE A 375 5.59 -7.22 20.26
C PHE A 375 4.29 -7.50 19.50
N VAL A 376 4.40 -7.67 18.18
CA VAL A 376 3.30 -8.00 17.26
C VAL A 376 3.45 -9.45 16.81
N PRO A 377 2.57 -10.37 17.27
CA PRO A 377 2.61 -11.77 16.84
C PRO A 377 2.31 -11.91 15.33
N GLY A 378 2.95 -12.88 14.68
CA GLY A 378 2.74 -13.18 13.27
C GLY A 378 3.38 -12.14 12.36
N ASN A 379 2.67 -11.05 12.03
CA ASN A 379 3.14 -10.03 11.07
C ASN A 379 4.48 -9.38 11.50
N GLY A 380 4.68 -9.12 12.78
CA GLY A 380 5.93 -8.57 13.30
C GLY A 380 7.07 -9.59 13.39
N GLU A 381 6.79 -10.88 13.21
CA GLU A 381 7.78 -11.96 13.19
C GLU A 381 8.30 -12.28 11.79
N ARG A 382 7.86 -11.53 10.76
CA ARG A 382 8.35 -11.68 9.39
C ARG A 382 9.63 -10.85 9.17
N PRO A 383 10.53 -11.33 8.31
CA PRO A 383 11.77 -10.61 8.00
C PRO A 383 11.53 -9.41 7.08
N VAL A 384 12.33 -8.37 7.27
CA VAL A 384 12.49 -7.27 6.31
C VAL A 384 13.29 -7.80 5.12
N GLU A 385 12.70 -7.78 3.94
CA GLU A 385 13.31 -8.28 2.71
C GLU A 385 13.50 -7.14 1.69
N ASP A 386 14.48 -7.31 0.81
CA ASP A 386 14.68 -6.41 -0.32
C ASP A 386 13.49 -6.37 -1.28
N LYS A 387 13.35 -5.25 -1.98
CA LYS A 387 12.27 -4.96 -2.92
C LYS A 387 10.91 -4.90 -2.24
N THR A 388 10.87 -4.45 -1.01
CA THR A 388 9.65 -4.18 -0.26
C THR A 388 9.49 -2.68 -0.05
N CYS A 389 8.32 -2.14 -0.37
CA CYS A 389 7.98 -0.76 -0.04
C CYS A 389 7.19 -0.71 1.27
N TYR A 390 7.29 0.41 1.96
CA TYR A 390 6.62 0.65 3.24
C TYR A 390 6.06 2.07 3.28
N ALA A 391 4.97 2.23 3.98
CA ALA A 391 4.57 3.47 4.59
C ALA A 391 5.36 3.61 5.90
N LEU A 392 6.34 4.52 5.93
CA LEU A 392 7.16 4.81 7.12
C LEU A 392 6.35 5.70 8.05
N GLU A 393 5.42 5.07 8.75
CA GLU A 393 4.43 5.73 9.58
C GLU A 393 4.85 5.73 11.05
N LEU A 394 4.87 6.91 11.66
CA LEU A 394 5.30 7.14 13.04
C LEU A 394 4.77 8.46 13.58
N ASN A 395 4.85 8.66 14.89
CA ASN A 395 4.76 9.99 15.45
C ASN A 395 5.75 10.20 16.61
N VAL A 396 6.00 11.45 16.91
CA VAL A 396 6.71 11.87 18.11
C VAL A 396 5.88 12.91 18.84
N PHE A 397 6.04 13.03 20.15
CA PHE A 397 5.31 14.00 20.95
C PHE A 397 6.18 14.62 22.05
N ASP A 398 5.84 15.86 22.40
CA ASP A 398 6.46 16.58 23.52
C ASP A 398 5.47 17.53 24.19
N ASP A 399 5.80 17.96 25.41
CA ASP A 399 5.09 19.01 26.12
C ASP A 399 5.63 20.39 25.66
N ILE A 400 4.84 21.08 24.83
CA ILE A 400 5.24 22.34 24.17
C ILE A 400 4.99 23.53 25.10
N GLN A 401 6.05 24.19 25.57
CA GLN A 401 5.97 25.25 26.58
C GLN A 401 5.29 26.52 26.05
N VAL A 402 5.51 26.90 24.77
CA VAL A 402 4.77 28.02 24.15
C VAL A 402 3.27 27.73 24.01
N TRP A 403 2.85 26.48 24.23
CA TRP A 403 1.45 26.04 24.34
C TRP A 403 1.08 25.70 25.80
N ASP A 404 1.71 26.37 26.77
CA ASP A 404 1.45 26.24 28.20
C ASP A 404 1.67 24.81 28.76
N GLY A 405 2.62 24.05 28.16
CA GLY A 405 2.92 22.67 28.53
C GLY A 405 1.93 21.66 27.95
N GLN A 406 1.16 22.06 26.95
CA GLN A 406 0.28 21.14 26.23
C GLN A 406 1.09 20.10 25.45
N GLN A 407 0.71 18.84 25.56
CA GLN A 407 1.29 17.78 24.74
C GLN A 407 0.84 17.94 23.29
N VAL A 408 1.82 17.95 22.38
CA VAL A 408 1.61 18.08 20.92
C VAL A 408 2.23 16.87 20.21
N PHE A 409 1.54 16.36 19.23
CA PHE A 409 1.95 15.22 18.41
C PHE A 409 2.36 15.68 17.01
N MET A 410 3.44 15.11 16.50
CA MET A 410 3.88 15.28 15.12
C MET A 410 3.71 13.94 14.41
N TYR A 411 2.61 13.78 13.69
CA TYR A 411 2.29 12.61 12.88
C TYR A 411 2.99 12.73 11.53
N LEU A 412 3.73 11.72 11.14
CA LEU A 412 4.58 11.76 9.95
C LEU A 412 4.54 10.41 9.23
N GLU A 413 4.40 10.46 7.91
CA GLU A 413 4.41 9.26 7.07
C GLU A 413 4.96 9.57 5.70
N GLU A 414 5.75 8.64 5.15
CA GLU A 414 6.29 8.73 3.78
C GLU A 414 6.49 7.35 3.17
N ASP A 415 6.29 7.28 1.88
CA ASP A 415 6.58 6.08 1.10
C ASP A 415 8.09 5.86 0.97
N ILE A 416 8.58 4.72 1.45
CA ILE A 416 9.98 4.29 1.32
C ILE A 416 10.07 2.94 0.60
N CYS A 417 11.26 2.59 0.11
CA CYS A 417 11.54 1.27 -0.44
C CYS A 417 12.87 0.73 0.09
N LYS A 418 12.83 -0.50 0.63
CA LYS A 418 14.02 -1.30 0.95
C LYS A 418 14.43 -2.08 -0.30
N ASP A 419 15.62 -1.74 -0.86
CA ASP A 419 16.18 -2.41 -2.05
C ASP A 419 17.72 -2.24 -2.02
N GLY A 420 18.39 -3.07 -1.24
CA GLY A 420 19.75 -2.89 -0.76
C GLY A 420 19.79 -1.88 0.38
N GLU A 421 19.69 -0.59 0.09
CA GLU A 421 19.49 0.48 1.07
C GLU A 421 17.99 0.80 1.24
N VAL A 422 17.66 1.57 2.24
CA VAL A 422 16.29 2.06 2.46
C VAL A 422 16.26 3.53 2.05
N ASP A 423 15.45 3.85 1.05
CA ASP A 423 15.33 5.21 0.50
C ASP A 423 13.89 5.66 0.40
N TYR A 424 13.66 6.97 0.52
CA TYR A 424 12.38 7.57 0.18
C TYR A 424 12.07 7.41 -1.32
N LEU A 425 10.81 7.17 -1.66
CA LEU A 425 10.41 7.10 -3.08
C LEU A 425 10.43 8.47 -3.77
N ASP A 426 10.11 9.56 -3.04
CA ASP A 426 10.13 10.93 -3.58
C ASP A 426 10.60 11.99 -2.58
N GLY A 427 11.27 11.61 -1.50
CA GLY A 427 11.67 12.54 -0.42
C GLY A 427 10.71 12.52 0.76
N HIS A 428 10.80 13.54 1.63
CA HIS A 428 10.03 13.63 2.86
C HIS A 428 9.86 15.08 3.32
N GLN A 429 8.98 15.31 4.27
CA GLN A 429 8.80 16.62 4.87
C GLN A 429 9.97 16.94 5.82
N GLU A 430 10.86 17.86 5.40
CA GLU A 430 12.00 18.32 6.21
C GLU A 430 11.65 19.48 7.15
N LYS A 431 10.66 20.30 6.80
CA LYS A 431 10.24 21.50 7.54
C LYS A 431 8.74 21.63 7.62
N LEU A 432 8.26 22.31 8.66
CA LEU A 432 6.86 22.68 8.73
C LEU A 432 6.46 23.52 7.53
N MET A 433 5.35 23.17 6.88
CA MET A 433 4.70 24.08 5.94
C MET A 433 4.13 25.25 6.71
N LEU A 434 4.33 26.47 6.21
CA LEU A 434 3.91 27.72 6.88
C LEU A 434 2.81 28.40 6.06
N LEU A 435 1.65 28.58 6.66
CA LEU A 435 0.44 29.06 5.99
C LEU A 435 -0.13 30.32 6.66
#